data_a2a51eac21e8c478f406a7cab32007cd
#
_entry.id   a2a51eac21e8c478f406a7cab32007cd
#
_cell.length_a   1.000
_cell.length_b   1.000
_cell.length_c   1.000
_cell.angle_alpha   90.00
_cell.angle_beta   90.00
_cell.angle_gamma   90.00
#
_symmetry.space_group_name_H-M   'P 1'
#
loop_
_entity.id
_entity.type
_entity.pdbx_description
1 polymer ?
#
loop_
_entity_poly.entity_id
_entity_poly.type
_entity_poly.pdbx_seq_one_letter_code
_entity_poly.pdbx_strand_id
1 'polypeptide(L)'
;MAAFRKISVTFWGDSFIGELTPEQKYFYLYLMTNDRTTQCGIYETSIRKICFDTGYNTDTVHKLLDFFQEKNKIRFSKETNEIALLNWVKFNDSNSPKVLSCVEKELKNVKNRVLIQYLYSMDTESQEEEEKEKEEEQEEYKSDEFEIFWNNYGKKVDRVKCEKAWKKLKKQEIEKILESVDKYVKANPDLQYRKNPLTYLNGKCFNDEIQNLKSPVNQVALNDKPIIPNEWQ
;
A
#
# COMPACT_ATOMS: atom_id res chain seq x y z
N MET A 1 4.78 35.48 5.45
CA MET A 1 4.98 34.35 6.38
C MET A 1 3.65 33.67 6.62
N ALA A 2 3.61 32.33 6.72
CA ALA A 2 2.39 31.63 7.09
C ALA A 2 2.04 31.90 8.54
N ALA A 3 0.76 32.05 8.88
CA ALA A 3 0.30 32.29 10.22
C ALA A 3 0.34 31.03 11.11
N PHE A 4 0.36 29.84 10.49
CA PHE A 4 0.40 28.52 11.17
C PHE A 4 1.03 27.47 10.26
N ARG A 5 1.50 26.36 10.85
CA ARG A 5 1.92 25.15 10.16
C ARG A 5 1.05 23.99 10.61
N LYS A 6 0.63 23.16 9.66
CA LYS A 6 -0.13 21.94 9.94
C LYS A 6 0.83 20.79 10.22
N ILE A 7 0.53 20.01 11.24
CA ILE A 7 1.21 18.75 11.52
C ILE A 7 0.15 17.65 11.43
N SER A 8 0.42 16.59 10.67
CA SER A 8 -0.49 15.46 10.59
C SER A 8 -0.63 14.78 11.94
N VAL A 9 -1.82 14.30 12.26
CA VAL A 9 -2.05 13.48 13.47
C VAL A 9 -1.31 12.15 13.41
N THR A 10 -0.97 11.67 12.19
CA THR A 10 -0.16 10.47 11.96
C THR A 10 1.29 10.63 12.41
N PHE A 11 1.75 11.86 12.68
CA PHE A 11 3.09 12.13 13.20
C PHE A 11 3.44 11.27 14.43
N TRP A 12 2.50 11.12 15.36
CA TRP A 12 2.72 10.33 16.58
C TRP A 12 2.67 8.81 16.36
N GLY A 13 2.11 8.35 15.26
CA GLY A 13 2.07 6.94 14.83
C GLY A 13 3.25 6.52 13.96
N ASP A 14 4.09 7.47 13.55
CA ASP A 14 5.28 7.20 12.74
C ASP A 14 6.32 6.42 13.57
N SER A 15 6.85 5.32 13.02
CA SER A 15 7.80 4.43 13.70
C SER A 15 9.07 5.17 14.11
N PHE A 16 9.62 6.01 13.23
CA PHE A 16 10.79 6.82 13.53
C PHE A 16 10.53 7.78 14.71
N ILE A 17 9.38 8.46 14.71
CA ILE A 17 9.00 9.34 15.81
C ILE A 17 8.82 8.56 17.11
N GLY A 18 8.29 7.33 17.04
CA GLY A 18 8.16 6.43 18.19
C GLY A 18 9.48 6.21 18.93
N GLU A 19 10.57 6.03 18.19
CA GLU A 19 11.90 5.74 18.71
C GLU A 19 12.66 6.97 19.26
N LEU A 20 12.22 8.19 18.94
CA LEU A 20 12.88 9.40 19.37
C LEU A 20 12.70 9.66 20.88
N THR A 21 13.75 10.22 21.50
CA THR A 21 13.65 10.79 22.86
C THR A 21 12.72 12.02 22.88
N PRO A 22 12.16 12.39 24.04
CA PRO A 22 11.34 13.60 24.15
C PRO A 22 12.05 14.86 23.65
N GLU A 23 13.36 14.98 23.91
CA GLU A 23 14.20 16.08 23.43
C GLU A 23 14.28 16.12 21.91
N GLN A 24 14.51 14.96 21.28
CA GLN A 24 14.57 14.84 19.83
C GLN A 24 13.21 15.13 19.19
N LYS A 25 12.10 14.63 19.77
CA LYS A 25 10.73 14.94 19.31
C LYS A 25 10.45 16.43 19.34
N TYR A 26 10.77 17.09 20.45
CA TYR A 26 10.60 18.53 20.59
C TYR A 26 11.42 19.30 19.55
N PHE A 27 12.70 18.93 19.38
CA PHE A 27 13.57 19.59 18.43
C PHE A 27 13.11 19.42 16.98
N TYR A 28 12.65 18.22 16.62
CA TYR A 28 12.12 17.96 15.27
C TYR A 28 10.82 18.74 15.01
N LEU A 29 9.92 18.79 15.99
CA LEU A 29 8.73 19.64 15.92
C LEU A 29 9.09 21.11 15.76
N TYR A 30 10.08 21.60 16.51
CA TYR A 30 10.58 22.97 16.36
C TYR A 30 11.08 23.22 14.93
N LEU A 31 11.89 22.33 14.38
CA LEU A 31 12.39 22.49 13.00
C LEU A 31 11.26 22.59 11.98
N MET A 32 10.15 21.89 12.18
CA MET A 32 9.00 21.91 11.27
C MET A 32 8.08 23.13 11.46
N THR A 33 8.10 23.77 12.62
CA THR A 33 7.06 24.74 13.02
C THR A 33 7.57 26.13 13.40
N ASN A 34 8.90 26.34 13.42
CA ASN A 34 9.45 27.66 13.78
C ASN A 34 9.03 28.75 12.78
N ASP A 35 9.21 30.01 13.19
CA ASP A 35 8.79 31.21 12.44
C ASP A 35 9.51 31.41 11.09
N ARG A 36 10.61 30.69 10.85
CA ARG A 36 11.38 30.75 9.61
C ARG A 36 10.96 29.72 8.57
N THR A 37 10.21 28.70 8.96
CA THR A 37 9.81 27.65 8.01
C THR A 37 9.08 28.22 6.81
N THR A 38 9.44 27.70 5.63
CA THR A 38 8.89 28.08 4.32
C THR A 38 7.92 27.01 3.82
N GLN A 39 7.21 27.31 2.74
CA GLN A 39 6.34 26.33 2.09
C GLN A 39 7.14 25.28 1.32
N CYS A 40 8.30 25.66 0.79
CA CYS A 40 9.18 24.70 0.10
C CYS A 40 9.98 23.78 1.05
N GLY A 41 9.96 24.02 2.36
CA GLY A 41 10.70 23.21 3.34
C GLY A 41 12.19 23.54 3.46
N ILE A 42 12.70 24.56 2.74
CA ILE A 42 14.08 25.04 2.87
C ILE A 42 14.04 26.47 3.40
N TYR A 43 14.73 26.73 4.51
CA TYR A 43 14.75 28.05 5.14
C TYR A 43 16.08 28.37 5.80
N GLU A 44 16.37 29.66 5.92
CA GLU A 44 17.57 30.16 6.58
C GLU A 44 17.33 30.36 8.08
N THR A 45 18.20 29.78 8.92
CA THR A 45 18.21 30.00 10.37
C THR A 45 19.62 29.83 10.92
N SER A 46 19.97 30.60 11.94
CA SER A 46 21.28 30.51 12.61
C SER A 46 21.22 29.58 13.83
N ILE A 47 22.33 28.95 14.19
CA ILE A 47 22.48 28.16 15.42
C ILE A 47 22.06 28.99 16.62
N ARG A 48 22.44 30.27 16.67
CA ARG A 48 22.06 31.19 17.75
C ARG A 48 20.54 31.36 17.87
N LYS A 49 19.83 31.48 16.75
CA LYS A 49 18.36 31.56 16.73
C LYS A 49 17.74 30.27 17.27
N ILE A 50 18.23 29.10 16.81
CA ILE A 50 17.77 27.80 17.31
C ILE A 50 17.99 27.68 18.82
N CYS A 51 19.18 28.04 19.33
CA CYS A 51 19.45 28.04 20.78
C CYS A 51 18.49 28.93 21.54
N PHE A 52 18.24 30.14 21.04
CA PHE A 52 17.32 31.08 21.67
C PHE A 52 15.89 30.56 21.77
N ASP A 53 15.38 30.02 20.66
CA ASP A 53 14.00 29.54 20.57
C ASP A 53 13.75 28.26 21.36
N THR A 54 14.73 27.33 21.36
CA THR A 54 14.60 26.03 22.01
C THR A 54 15.03 26.00 23.47
N GLY A 55 15.86 26.99 23.88
CA GLY A 55 16.50 27.00 25.19
C GLY A 55 17.71 26.06 25.29
N TYR A 56 18.13 25.40 24.19
CA TYR A 56 19.29 24.51 24.18
C TYR A 56 20.59 25.30 23.99
N ASN A 57 21.68 24.77 24.55
CA ASN A 57 23.02 25.27 24.27
C ASN A 57 23.51 24.86 22.87
N THR A 58 24.56 25.49 22.40
CA THR A 58 25.12 25.29 21.06
C THR A 58 25.53 23.85 20.80
N ASP A 59 26.15 23.18 21.78
CA ASP A 59 26.62 21.79 21.62
C ASP A 59 25.43 20.81 21.46
N THR A 60 24.38 21.00 22.23
CA THR A 60 23.14 20.22 22.10
C THR A 60 22.48 20.43 20.74
N VAL A 61 22.40 21.68 20.26
CA VAL A 61 21.83 21.99 18.94
C VAL A 61 22.64 21.30 17.84
N HIS A 62 23.98 21.35 17.89
CA HIS A 62 24.80 20.65 16.90
C HIS A 62 24.59 19.14 16.93
N LYS A 63 24.60 18.51 18.10
CA LYS A 63 24.33 17.05 18.23
C LYS A 63 22.97 16.66 17.67
N LEU A 64 21.93 17.45 17.92
CA LEU A 64 20.60 17.19 17.40
C LEU A 64 20.53 17.37 15.87
N LEU A 65 21.14 18.43 15.33
CA LEU A 65 21.23 18.62 13.88
C LEU A 65 21.99 17.47 13.21
N ASP A 66 23.14 17.07 13.75
CA ASP A 66 23.92 15.96 13.23
C ASP A 66 23.13 14.63 13.28
N PHE A 67 22.45 14.36 14.39
CA PHE A 67 21.56 13.21 14.53
C PHE A 67 20.48 13.17 13.42
N PHE A 68 19.77 14.27 13.20
CA PHE A 68 18.73 14.31 12.17
C PHE A 68 19.28 14.28 10.74
N GLN A 69 20.50 14.74 10.52
CA GLN A 69 21.21 14.57 9.25
C GLN A 69 21.60 13.12 9.00
N GLU A 70 22.15 12.42 10.00
CA GLU A 70 22.46 10.98 9.93
C GLU A 70 21.21 10.12 9.65
N LYS A 71 20.07 10.52 10.22
CA LYS A 71 18.78 9.87 9.99
C LYS A 71 18.08 10.30 8.69
N ASN A 72 18.75 11.05 7.82
CA ASN A 72 18.17 11.55 6.56
C ASN A 72 16.82 12.29 6.72
N LYS A 73 16.66 13.03 7.84
CA LYS A 73 15.44 13.82 8.07
C LYS A 73 15.63 15.29 7.71
N ILE A 74 16.87 15.77 7.75
CA ILE A 74 17.23 17.16 7.39
C ILE A 74 18.56 17.18 6.62
N ARG A 75 18.84 18.31 5.96
CA ARG A 75 20.19 18.71 5.54
C ARG A 75 20.43 20.14 6.03
N PHE A 76 21.56 20.36 6.67
CA PHE A 76 21.97 21.67 7.17
C PHE A 76 23.23 22.14 6.46
N SER A 77 23.17 23.30 5.81
CA SER A 77 24.32 23.97 5.20
C SER A 77 24.90 24.99 6.16
N LYS A 78 26.09 24.70 6.69
CA LYS A 78 26.82 25.64 7.55
C LYS A 78 27.23 26.92 6.84
N GLU A 79 27.44 26.86 5.52
CA GLU A 79 27.89 27.98 4.69
C GLU A 79 26.78 29.02 4.48
N THR A 80 25.57 28.56 4.23
CA THR A 80 24.43 29.45 3.96
C THR A 80 23.48 29.59 5.14
N ASN A 81 23.69 28.83 6.21
CA ASN A 81 22.78 28.71 7.36
C ASN A 81 21.36 28.28 6.94
N GLU A 82 21.25 27.44 5.92
CA GLU A 82 19.98 26.90 5.44
C GLU A 82 19.77 25.48 5.92
N ILE A 83 18.51 25.20 6.30
CA ILE A 83 18.03 23.86 6.63
C ILE A 83 17.03 23.44 5.56
N ALA A 84 17.19 22.22 5.00
CA ALA A 84 16.18 21.55 4.22
C ALA A 84 15.54 20.44 5.07
N LEU A 85 14.23 20.44 5.16
CA LEU A 85 13.43 19.36 5.78
C LEU A 85 13.16 18.32 4.70
N LEU A 86 13.78 17.16 4.82
CA LEU A 86 13.58 16.07 3.87
C LEU A 86 12.19 15.46 4.09
N ASN A 87 11.57 14.93 3.03
CA ASN A 87 10.17 14.47 3.04
C ASN A 87 9.13 15.57 3.34
N TRP A 88 9.53 16.86 3.33
CA TRP A 88 8.60 17.96 3.58
C TRP A 88 7.45 18.00 2.58
N VAL A 89 7.74 17.81 1.30
CA VAL A 89 6.77 17.83 0.21
C VAL A 89 5.71 16.76 0.43
N LYS A 90 6.09 15.53 0.79
CA LYS A 90 5.20 14.41 1.05
C LYS A 90 4.08 14.74 2.07
N PHE A 91 4.39 15.50 3.11
CA PHE A 91 3.44 15.83 4.19
C PHE A 91 2.80 17.21 4.04
N ASN A 92 3.35 18.07 3.19
CA ASN A 92 2.92 19.46 3.01
C ASN A 92 2.56 19.79 1.56
N ASP A 93 2.38 18.77 0.72
CA ASP A 93 1.96 18.96 -0.67
C ASP A 93 0.58 19.62 -0.74
N SER A 94 0.47 20.53 -1.68
CA SER A 94 -0.76 21.25 -1.97
C SER A 94 -0.84 21.58 -3.44
N ASN A 95 -1.84 21.02 -4.10
CA ASN A 95 -2.14 21.31 -5.51
C ASN A 95 -2.75 22.69 -5.74
N SER A 96 -2.80 23.56 -4.71
CA SER A 96 -3.31 24.92 -4.85
C SER A 96 -2.34 25.76 -5.70
N PRO A 97 -2.80 26.41 -6.77
CA PRO A 97 -1.95 27.26 -7.61
C PRO A 97 -1.24 28.37 -6.83
N LYS A 98 -1.86 28.88 -5.76
CA LYS A 98 -1.25 29.91 -4.89
C LYS A 98 -0.06 29.35 -4.10
N VAL A 99 -0.17 28.10 -3.61
CA VAL A 99 0.90 27.44 -2.87
C VAL A 99 2.05 27.10 -3.81
N LEU A 100 1.77 26.54 -5.00
CA LEU A 100 2.79 26.24 -6.01
C LEU A 100 3.58 27.50 -6.41
N SER A 101 2.90 28.62 -6.69
CA SER A 101 3.56 29.90 -6.98
C SER A 101 4.41 30.41 -5.80
N CYS A 102 4.00 30.14 -4.54
CA CYS A 102 4.78 30.48 -3.35
C CYS A 102 6.05 29.64 -3.30
N VAL A 103 5.94 28.31 -3.44
CA VAL A 103 7.05 27.36 -3.47
C VAL A 103 8.08 27.74 -4.54
N GLU A 104 7.64 28.03 -5.78
CA GLU A 104 8.53 28.47 -6.85
C GLU A 104 9.33 29.72 -6.49
N LYS A 105 8.70 30.71 -5.86
CA LYS A 105 9.37 31.94 -5.41
C LYS A 105 10.38 31.67 -4.30
N GLU A 106 10.01 30.83 -3.32
CA GLU A 106 10.88 30.47 -2.21
C GLU A 106 12.10 29.69 -2.72
N LEU A 107 11.92 28.72 -3.62
CA LEU A 107 13.02 27.94 -4.22
C LEU A 107 14.01 28.83 -5.00
N LYS A 108 13.55 29.92 -5.64
CA LYS A 108 14.44 30.87 -6.29
C LYS A 108 15.35 31.62 -5.32
N ASN A 109 14.92 31.78 -4.06
CA ASN A 109 15.66 32.48 -3.02
C ASN A 109 16.63 31.58 -2.23
N VAL A 110 16.58 30.24 -2.43
CA VAL A 110 17.50 29.29 -1.80
C VAL A 110 18.93 29.54 -2.30
N LYS A 111 19.85 29.77 -1.37
CA LYS A 111 21.26 30.08 -1.65
C LYS A 111 22.04 28.81 -2.03
N ASN A 112 21.87 27.72 -1.29
CA ASN A 112 22.50 26.44 -1.57
C ASN A 112 21.60 25.57 -2.45
N ARG A 113 21.87 25.58 -3.77
CA ARG A 113 21.10 24.80 -4.75
C ARG A 113 21.15 23.28 -4.56
N VAL A 114 22.17 22.76 -3.88
CA VAL A 114 22.29 21.34 -3.58
C VAL A 114 21.19 20.88 -2.63
N LEU A 115 20.72 21.75 -1.73
CA LEU A 115 19.60 21.43 -0.85
C LEU A 115 18.30 21.17 -1.62
N ILE A 116 18.10 21.86 -2.73
CA ILE A 116 16.95 21.62 -3.61
C ILE A 116 17.02 20.23 -4.25
N GLN A 117 18.20 19.80 -4.67
CA GLN A 117 18.41 18.46 -5.22
C GLN A 117 18.07 17.37 -4.18
N TYR A 118 18.55 17.53 -2.94
CA TYR A 118 18.21 16.60 -1.86
C TYR A 118 16.70 16.51 -1.58
N LEU A 119 16.00 17.63 -1.66
CA LEU A 119 14.56 17.65 -1.42
C LEU A 119 13.80 16.78 -2.44
N TYR A 120 14.18 16.84 -3.71
CA TYR A 120 13.52 16.10 -4.79
C TYR A 120 14.04 14.68 -5.00
N SER A 121 15.32 14.38 -4.71
CA SER A 121 15.86 13.03 -4.83
C SER A 121 15.25 12.06 -3.79
N MET A 122 15.01 12.56 -2.58
CA MET A 122 14.37 11.76 -1.53
C MET A 122 12.89 11.49 -1.83
N ASP A 123 12.23 12.36 -2.59
CA ASP A 123 10.84 12.16 -2.99
C ASP A 123 10.71 10.98 -3.97
N THR A 124 11.69 10.81 -4.86
CA THR A 124 11.74 9.70 -5.82
C THR A 124 12.06 8.37 -5.13
N GLU A 125 13.06 8.33 -4.25
CA GLU A 125 13.44 7.12 -3.51
C GLU A 125 12.32 6.65 -2.56
N SER A 126 11.68 7.58 -1.84
CA SER A 126 10.57 7.22 -0.93
C SER A 126 9.30 6.78 -1.66
N GLN A 127 9.04 7.25 -2.87
CA GLN A 127 7.94 6.77 -3.70
C GLN A 127 8.20 5.33 -4.19
N GLU A 128 9.44 5.03 -4.61
CA GLU A 128 9.82 3.68 -5.03
C GLU A 128 9.79 2.67 -3.87
N GLU A 129 10.18 3.05 -2.66
CA GLU A 129 10.09 2.20 -1.47
C GLU A 129 8.63 1.96 -1.05
N GLU A 130 7.77 3.00 -1.02
CA GLU A 130 6.35 2.84 -0.70
C GLU A 130 5.57 2.06 -1.76
N GLU A 131 5.93 2.19 -3.04
CA GLU A 131 5.34 1.38 -4.09
C GLU A 131 5.73 -0.09 -3.93
N LYS A 132 6.99 -0.37 -3.59
CA LYS A 132 7.47 -1.74 -3.32
C LYS A 132 6.79 -2.36 -2.09
N GLU A 133 6.71 -1.64 -0.96
CA GLU A 133 6.02 -2.13 0.24
C GLU A 133 4.55 -2.42 -0.05
N LYS A 134 3.85 -1.55 -0.79
CA LYS A 134 2.45 -1.76 -1.19
C LYS A 134 2.29 -2.92 -2.17
N GLU A 135 3.26 -3.13 -3.06
CA GLU A 135 3.27 -4.29 -3.96
C GLU A 135 3.51 -5.58 -3.19
N GLU A 136 4.44 -5.60 -2.24
CA GLU A 136 4.73 -6.75 -1.39
C GLU A 136 3.53 -7.11 -0.49
N GLU A 137 2.90 -6.14 0.19
CA GLU A 137 1.68 -6.37 0.97
C GLU A 137 0.53 -6.88 0.10
N GLN A 138 0.38 -6.38 -1.13
CA GLN A 138 -0.65 -6.86 -2.05
C GLN A 138 -0.34 -8.26 -2.59
N GLU A 139 0.92 -8.61 -2.78
CA GLU A 139 1.31 -9.95 -3.18
C GLU A 139 1.10 -10.97 -2.07
N GLU A 140 1.42 -10.64 -0.83
CA GLU A 140 1.19 -11.48 0.35
C GLU A 140 -0.31 -11.71 0.57
N TYR A 141 -1.13 -10.66 0.56
CA TYR A 141 -2.58 -10.75 0.66
C TYR A 141 -3.18 -11.64 -0.43
N LYS A 142 -2.77 -11.47 -1.71
CA LYS A 142 -3.22 -12.31 -2.82
C LYS A 142 -2.77 -13.76 -2.68
N SER A 143 -1.64 -14.02 -2.03
CA SER A 143 -1.14 -15.38 -1.78
C SER A 143 -2.02 -16.12 -0.79
N ASP A 144 -2.41 -15.49 0.31
CA ASP A 144 -3.27 -16.10 1.33
C ASP A 144 -4.67 -16.38 0.79
N GLU A 145 -5.24 -15.44 0.03
CA GLU A 145 -6.54 -15.63 -0.61
C GLU A 145 -6.51 -16.73 -1.68
N PHE A 146 -5.41 -16.89 -2.40
CA PHE A 146 -5.22 -18.00 -3.33
C PHE A 146 -5.24 -19.35 -2.60
N GLU A 147 -4.59 -19.48 -1.44
CA GLU A 147 -4.63 -20.72 -0.67
C GLU A 147 -6.04 -21.07 -0.21
N ILE A 148 -6.83 -20.08 0.22
CA ILE A 148 -8.26 -20.27 0.57
C ILE A 148 -9.03 -20.79 -0.65
N PHE A 149 -8.91 -20.11 -1.79
CA PHE A 149 -9.54 -20.58 -3.04
C PHE A 149 -9.09 -21.98 -3.41
N TRP A 150 -7.77 -22.23 -3.43
CA TRP A 150 -7.18 -23.48 -3.84
C TRP A 150 -7.65 -24.66 -2.98
N ASN A 151 -7.78 -24.44 -1.67
CA ASN A 151 -8.25 -25.45 -0.74
C ASN A 151 -9.75 -25.72 -0.87
N ASN A 152 -10.57 -24.68 -1.02
CA ASN A 152 -12.00 -24.78 -1.16
C ASN A 152 -12.39 -25.40 -2.51
N TYR A 153 -11.67 -25.09 -3.58
CA TYR A 153 -11.95 -25.64 -4.91
C TYR A 153 -11.75 -27.16 -4.99
N GLY A 154 -10.77 -27.69 -4.29
CA GLY A 154 -10.53 -29.12 -4.09
C GLY A 154 -9.94 -29.88 -5.27
N LYS A 155 -10.04 -29.43 -6.51
CA LYS A 155 -9.43 -30.03 -7.69
C LYS A 155 -8.02 -29.49 -7.90
N LYS A 156 -7.00 -30.23 -7.44
CA LYS A 156 -5.60 -29.76 -7.38
C LYS A 156 -4.83 -30.02 -8.69
N VAL A 157 -5.11 -29.25 -9.75
CA VAL A 157 -4.50 -29.39 -11.09
C VAL A 157 -3.93 -28.05 -11.55
N ASP A 158 -2.72 -28.05 -12.13
CA ASP A 158 -2.03 -26.90 -12.73
C ASP A 158 -1.83 -25.71 -11.76
N ARG A 159 -1.42 -25.97 -10.50
CA ARG A 159 -1.27 -24.95 -9.44
C ARG A 159 -0.50 -23.71 -9.90
N VAL A 160 0.70 -23.89 -10.47
CA VAL A 160 1.57 -22.77 -10.89
C VAL A 160 0.88 -21.86 -11.93
N LYS A 161 0.11 -22.45 -12.85
CA LYS A 161 -0.64 -21.68 -13.84
C LYS A 161 -1.81 -20.94 -13.19
N CYS A 162 -2.46 -21.57 -12.21
CA CYS A 162 -3.54 -20.95 -11.46
C CYS A 162 -3.04 -19.76 -10.61
N GLU A 163 -1.89 -19.87 -9.94
CA GLU A 163 -1.26 -18.78 -9.19
C GLU A 163 -0.94 -17.60 -10.12
N LYS A 164 -0.39 -17.86 -11.31
CA LYS A 164 -0.13 -16.80 -12.30
C LYS A 164 -1.41 -16.14 -12.82
N ALA A 165 -2.50 -16.87 -12.95
CA ALA A 165 -3.79 -16.33 -13.34
C ALA A 165 -4.41 -15.50 -12.20
N TRP A 166 -4.28 -15.98 -10.95
CA TRP A 166 -4.77 -15.33 -9.74
C TRP A 166 -4.12 -13.95 -9.51
N LYS A 167 -2.79 -13.86 -9.64
CA LYS A 167 -2.04 -12.60 -9.49
C LYS A 167 -2.54 -11.49 -10.43
N LYS A 168 -3.13 -11.84 -11.58
CA LYS A 168 -3.67 -10.88 -12.54
C LYS A 168 -5.09 -10.40 -12.22
N LEU A 169 -5.77 -11.04 -11.27
CA LEU A 169 -7.14 -10.67 -10.89
C LEU A 169 -7.17 -9.38 -10.09
N LYS A 170 -8.24 -8.63 -10.26
CA LYS A 170 -8.55 -7.45 -9.46
C LYS A 170 -9.14 -7.87 -8.12
N LYS A 171 -8.97 -7.06 -7.08
CA LYS A 171 -9.49 -7.31 -5.73
C LYS A 171 -10.98 -7.69 -5.74
N GLN A 172 -11.81 -6.96 -6.48
CA GLN A 172 -13.23 -7.25 -6.61
C GLN A 172 -13.55 -8.61 -7.24
N GLU A 173 -12.69 -9.09 -8.16
CA GLU A 173 -12.84 -10.42 -8.76
C GLU A 173 -12.49 -11.52 -7.76
N ILE A 174 -11.44 -11.32 -6.97
CA ILE A 174 -11.01 -12.24 -5.92
C ILE A 174 -12.10 -12.38 -4.85
N GLU A 175 -12.67 -11.28 -4.36
CA GLU A 175 -13.78 -11.28 -3.41
C GLU A 175 -14.97 -12.10 -3.95
N LYS A 176 -15.38 -11.87 -5.20
CA LYS A 176 -16.45 -12.65 -5.85
C LYS A 176 -16.12 -14.14 -5.95
N ILE A 177 -14.87 -14.49 -6.26
CA ILE A 177 -14.44 -15.88 -6.34
C ILE A 177 -14.58 -16.55 -4.97
N LEU A 178 -14.11 -15.91 -3.90
CA LEU A 178 -14.18 -16.45 -2.55
C LEU A 178 -15.63 -16.61 -2.05
N GLU A 179 -16.53 -15.70 -2.43
CA GLU A 179 -17.96 -15.80 -2.10
C GLU A 179 -18.69 -16.89 -2.91
N SER A 180 -18.24 -17.16 -4.13
CA SER A 180 -18.94 -18.06 -5.05
C SER A 180 -18.36 -19.47 -5.11
N VAL A 181 -17.09 -19.67 -4.75
CA VAL A 181 -16.40 -20.97 -4.91
C VAL A 181 -17.08 -22.10 -4.17
N ASP A 182 -17.55 -21.90 -2.95
CA ASP A 182 -18.24 -22.91 -2.16
C ASP A 182 -19.55 -23.35 -2.79
N LYS A 183 -20.30 -22.40 -3.37
CA LYS A 183 -21.55 -22.67 -4.08
C LYS A 183 -21.29 -23.45 -5.36
N TYR A 184 -20.26 -23.06 -6.09
CA TYR A 184 -19.84 -23.75 -7.31
C TYR A 184 -19.39 -25.18 -7.04
N VAL A 185 -18.61 -25.40 -6.00
CA VAL A 185 -18.11 -26.72 -5.59
C VAL A 185 -19.26 -27.63 -5.18
N LYS A 186 -20.24 -27.13 -4.42
CA LYS A 186 -21.44 -27.87 -4.02
C LYS A 186 -22.33 -28.22 -5.21
N ALA A 187 -22.43 -27.34 -6.21
CA ALA A 187 -23.18 -27.61 -7.43
C ALA A 187 -22.47 -28.62 -8.37
N ASN A 188 -21.15 -28.77 -8.24
CA ASN A 188 -20.32 -29.67 -9.05
C ASN A 188 -19.50 -30.59 -8.12
N PRO A 189 -20.12 -31.53 -7.40
CA PRO A 189 -19.44 -32.35 -6.38
C PRO A 189 -18.45 -33.32 -6.99
N ASP A 190 -18.69 -33.83 -8.19
CA ASP A 190 -17.83 -34.79 -8.88
C ASP A 190 -16.62 -34.08 -9.49
N LEU A 191 -15.43 -34.42 -8.97
CA LEU A 191 -14.16 -33.88 -9.44
C LEU A 191 -13.88 -34.18 -10.93
N GLN A 192 -14.43 -35.25 -11.47
CA GLN A 192 -14.24 -35.61 -12.86
C GLN A 192 -14.90 -34.59 -13.81
N TYR A 193 -16.10 -34.15 -13.45
CA TYR A 193 -16.90 -33.22 -14.27
C TYR A 193 -16.68 -31.76 -13.87
N ARG A 194 -16.13 -31.50 -12.69
CA ARG A 194 -15.77 -30.13 -12.27
C ARG A 194 -14.70 -29.57 -13.20
N LYS A 195 -14.89 -28.35 -13.72
CA LYS A 195 -13.90 -27.66 -14.55
C LYS A 195 -12.54 -27.65 -13.85
N ASN A 196 -11.44 -27.60 -14.60
CA ASN A 196 -10.14 -27.36 -13.98
C ASN A 196 -10.08 -25.95 -13.41
N PRO A 197 -9.37 -25.70 -12.27
CA PRO A 197 -9.34 -24.39 -11.61
C PRO A 197 -8.83 -23.28 -12.55
N LEU A 198 -7.86 -23.58 -13.40
CA LEU A 198 -7.39 -22.63 -14.41
C LEU A 198 -8.49 -22.24 -15.40
N THR A 199 -9.30 -23.20 -15.86
CA THR A 199 -10.43 -22.94 -16.75
C THR A 199 -11.52 -22.14 -16.07
N TYR A 200 -11.76 -22.40 -14.77
CA TYR A 200 -12.70 -21.64 -13.95
C TYR A 200 -12.28 -20.18 -13.81
N LEU A 201 -11.00 -19.92 -13.52
CA LEU A 201 -10.45 -18.57 -13.36
C LEU A 201 -10.45 -17.80 -14.69
N ASN A 202 -9.87 -18.38 -15.75
CA ASN A 202 -9.77 -17.73 -17.06
C ASN A 202 -11.12 -17.53 -17.74
N GLY A 203 -12.05 -18.46 -17.56
CA GLY A 203 -13.41 -18.35 -18.07
C GLY A 203 -14.31 -17.45 -17.23
N LYS A 204 -13.79 -16.88 -16.14
CA LYS A 204 -14.55 -16.03 -15.19
C LYS A 204 -15.87 -16.66 -14.73
N CYS A 205 -15.86 -17.99 -14.54
CA CYS A 205 -17.04 -18.77 -14.20
C CYS A 205 -17.67 -18.37 -12.82
N PHE A 206 -16.98 -17.58 -12.05
CA PHE A 206 -17.49 -16.96 -10.82
C PHE A 206 -18.52 -15.85 -11.07
N ASN A 207 -18.70 -15.42 -12.33
CA ASN A 207 -19.77 -14.49 -12.72
C ASN A 207 -20.99 -15.21 -13.27
N ASP A 208 -20.92 -16.53 -13.51
CA ASP A 208 -22.02 -17.31 -14.07
C ASP A 208 -23.06 -17.59 -12.98
N GLU A 209 -24.34 -17.53 -13.35
CA GLU A 209 -25.41 -18.01 -12.47
C GLU A 209 -25.30 -19.52 -12.31
N ILE A 210 -25.24 -20.01 -11.08
CA ILE A 210 -25.19 -21.44 -10.79
C ILE A 210 -26.55 -22.05 -11.08
N GLN A 211 -26.71 -22.59 -12.29
CA GLN A 211 -27.88 -23.39 -12.59
C GLN A 211 -27.75 -24.71 -11.83
N ASN A 212 -28.70 -24.98 -10.93
CA ASN A 212 -28.85 -26.30 -10.29
C ASN A 212 -29.22 -27.31 -11.37
N LEU A 213 -28.23 -27.83 -12.05
CA LEU A 213 -28.40 -29.00 -12.90
C LEU A 213 -28.72 -30.17 -11.97
N LYS A 214 -30.00 -30.49 -11.86
CA LYS A 214 -30.46 -31.75 -11.28
C LYS A 214 -29.73 -32.85 -12.04
N SER A 215 -28.99 -33.70 -11.34
CA SER A 215 -28.34 -34.90 -11.87
C SER A 215 -29.34 -35.63 -12.75
N PRO A 216 -28.97 -36.12 -13.95
CA PRO A 216 -29.85 -37.00 -14.67
C PRO A 216 -30.00 -38.28 -13.85
N VAL A 217 -31.16 -38.44 -13.23
CA VAL A 217 -31.56 -39.71 -12.67
C VAL A 217 -31.62 -40.68 -13.86
N ASN A 218 -30.67 -41.61 -13.92
CA ASN A 218 -30.75 -42.76 -14.81
C ASN A 218 -32.03 -43.53 -14.43
N GLN A 219 -33.12 -43.26 -15.10
CA GLN A 219 -34.25 -44.14 -15.12
C GLN A 219 -33.81 -45.36 -15.97
N VAL A 220 -33.33 -46.40 -15.32
CA VAL A 220 -33.28 -47.73 -15.87
C VAL A 220 -34.74 -48.14 -16.00
N ALA A 221 -35.26 -48.08 -17.24
CA ALA A 221 -36.53 -48.63 -17.58
C ALA A 221 -36.50 -50.15 -17.39
N LEU A 222 -37.07 -50.61 -16.29
CA LEU A 222 -37.42 -52.03 -16.13
C LEU A 222 -38.58 -52.31 -17.10
N ASN A 223 -38.22 -52.84 -18.27
CA ASN A 223 -39.19 -53.48 -19.15
C ASN A 223 -39.49 -54.88 -18.61
N ASP A 224 -40.32 -54.98 -17.60
CA ASP A 224 -41.00 -56.21 -17.23
C ASP A 224 -42.20 -56.41 -18.15
N LYS A 225 -41.95 -57.12 -19.22
CA LYS A 225 -43.04 -57.80 -19.93
C LYS A 225 -43.35 -59.08 -19.17
N PRO A 226 -44.59 -59.37 -18.75
CA PRO A 226 -44.97 -60.65 -18.18
C PRO A 226 -44.85 -61.73 -19.22
N ILE A 227 -44.10 -62.78 -18.97
CA ILE A 227 -44.05 -64.02 -19.74
C ILE A 227 -45.36 -64.75 -19.41
N ILE A 228 -46.27 -64.83 -20.38
CA ILE A 228 -47.45 -65.71 -20.34
C ILE A 228 -47.01 -67.10 -20.82
N PRO A 229 -47.12 -68.18 -20.00
CA PRO A 229 -46.86 -69.49 -20.44
C PRO A 229 -47.93 -69.98 -21.41
N ASN A 230 -47.50 -70.40 -22.60
CA ASN A 230 -48.37 -71.17 -23.54
C ASN A 230 -48.56 -72.55 -22.89
N GLU A 231 -49.72 -72.79 -22.35
CA GLU A 231 -50.33 -74.12 -22.31
C GLU A 231 -51.85 -73.94 -22.23
N TRP A 232 -52.45 -74.46 -23.19
CA TRP A 232 -53.78 -74.99 -23.45
C TRP A 232 -54.36 -74.58 -24.83
N GLN A 233 -54.02 -75.49 -25.76
CA GLN A 233 -54.60 -75.76 -27.09
C GLN A 233 -54.24 -74.85 -28.21
#